data_330e09e914a8cfdbdcf866bacc1c727e
#
_entry.id   330e09e914a8cfdbdcf866bacc1c727e
#
_cell.length_a   1.000
_cell.length_b   1.000
_cell.length_c   1.000
_cell.angle_alpha   90.00
_cell.angle_beta   90.00
_cell.angle_gamma   90.00
#
_symmetry.space_group_name_H-M   'P 1'
#
loop_
_entity.id
_entity.type
_entity.pdbx_description
1 polymer ?
#
loop_
_entity_poly.entity_id
_entity_poly.type
_entity_poly.pdbx_seq_one_letter_code
_entity_poly.pdbx_strand_id
1 'polypeptide(L)'
;PCFFGTTNIQNIKDMSTRTKRFILPESEIPTQWYNIAADMPNKPMPPLNPQTREPLRASDLYPIFAKALADQEMNQTDAWIDIPEAVREQYKNYRCTPLVRAYEQEKALGTPAHIYFKNESVSPVGSHKLNSAIAQAYFCKQEGITNITTETGAGQWGAALSYAAKAFGLELAVYMVKISYEQKPYRRSIMQTFGAQVTASPSMSTKAGRKILTDHPNYQGSLGTAISEAIELAMSTPNCKYTLGSVLSHVTLHQTIIGLEAEKQMAMAGEYPDIVIGCFGGGSNFGGISFPFMRHN
;
A
#
# COMPACT_ATOMS: atom_id res chain seq x y z
N PRO A 1 -3.95 5.84 46.14
CA PRO A 1 -2.55 6.09 46.39
C PRO A 1 -1.79 5.77 45.10
N CYS A 2 -1.32 6.84 44.43
CA CYS A 2 -0.44 6.74 43.29
C CYS A 2 0.95 6.36 43.78
N PHE A 3 1.42 5.15 43.51
CA PHE A 3 2.81 4.79 43.68
C PHE A 3 3.63 5.41 42.56
N PHE A 4 4.25 6.57 42.84
CA PHE A 4 5.41 7.02 42.05
C PHE A 4 6.62 6.21 42.53
N GLY A 5 6.98 5.15 41.80
CA GLY A 5 8.25 4.50 42.00
C GLY A 5 9.38 5.48 41.70
N THR A 6 10.33 5.59 42.62
CA THR A 6 11.55 6.39 42.44
C THR A 6 12.33 5.84 41.24
N THR A 7 12.17 6.48 40.10
CA THR A 7 12.98 6.15 38.89
C THR A 7 14.42 6.58 39.20
N ASN A 8 15.34 5.63 39.22
CA ASN A 8 16.75 5.89 39.51
C ASN A 8 17.28 6.91 38.48
N ILE A 9 17.83 8.05 38.94
CA ILE A 9 18.37 9.13 38.10
C ILE A 9 19.44 8.64 37.13
N GLN A 10 20.19 7.58 37.51
CA GLN A 10 21.16 6.91 36.62
C GLN A 10 20.48 6.29 35.39
N ASN A 11 19.30 5.67 35.57
CA ASN A 11 18.50 5.13 34.47
C ASN A 11 17.94 6.20 33.53
N ILE A 12 17.64 7.39 34.04
CA ILE A 12 17.17 8.53 33.23
C ILE A 12 18.29 9.08 32.34
N LYS A 13 19.53 9.19 32.87
CA LYS A 13 20.71 9.61 32.07
C LYS A 13 21.03 8.61 30.97
N ASP A 14 20.97 7.33 31.22
CA ASP A 14 21.19 6.26 30.22
C ASP A 14 20.11 6.28 29.13
N MET A 15 18.86 6.59 29.47
CA MET A 15 17.77 6.73 28.50
C MET A 15 17.89 7.99 27.63
N SER A 16 18.50 9.07 28.12
CA SER A 16 18.65 10.34 27.38
C SER A 16 19.70 10.28 26.26
N THR A 17 20.58 9.27 26.27
CA THR A 17 21.67 9.11 25.26
C THR A 17 21.33 8.12 24.16
N ARG A 18 20.21 7.37 24.26
CA ARG A 18 19.84 6.33 23.30
C ARG A 18 19.06 6.91 22.12
N THR A 19 19.60 6.73 20.91
CA THR A 19 18.87 7.08 19.68
C THR A 19 17.63 6.20 19.53
N LYS A 20 16.46 6.81 19.46
CA LYS A 20 15.17 6.11 19.33
C LYS A 20 14.62 6.17 17.90
N ARG A 21 14.91 7.23 17.16
CA ARG A 21 14.38 7.45 15.81
C ARG A 21 15.53 7.62 14.81
N PHE A 22 15.45 6.87 13.73
CA PHE A 22 16.38 6.95 12.61
C PHE A 22 15.59 7.52 11.41
N ILE A 23 15.96 8.71 10.98
CA ILE A 23 15.26 9.45 9.92
C ILE A 23 16.30 9.81 8.86
N LEU A 24 16.06 9.41 7.63
CA LEU A 24 16.87 9.79 6.48
C LEU A 24 16.45 11.19 5.99
N PRO A 25 17.39 11.99 5.47
CA PRO A 25 17.05 13.23 4.80
C PRO A 25 16.27 12.96 3.49
N GLU A 26 15.59 13.97 2.97
CA GLU A 26 14.82 13.89 1.73
C GLU A 26 15.67 13.44 0.53
N SER A 27 16.94 13.83 0.47
CA SER A 27 17.88 13.42 -0.56
C SER A 27 18.12 11.91 -0.63
N GLU A 28 17.78 11.17 0.42
CA GLU A 28 17.93 9.72 0.53
C GLU A 28 16.65 8.94 0.16
N ILE A 29 15.58 9.64 -0.28
CA ILE A 29 14.40 8.98 -0.85
C ILE A 29 14.86 8.10 -2.03
N PRO A 30 14.54 6.80 -2.04
CA PRO A 30 14.92 5.91 -3.14
C PRO A 30 14.47 6.45 -4.50
N THR A 31 15.33 6.32 -5.49
CA THR A 31 15.04 6.72 -6.89
C THR A 31 14.50 5.58 -7.72
N GLN A 32 14.58 4.34 -7.21
CA GLN A 32 14.12 3.12 -7.86
C GLN A 32 13.37 2.25 -6.86
N TRP A 33 12.40 1.48 -7.36
CA TRP A 33 11.79 0.35 -6.65
C TRP A 33 12.58 -0.92 -6.94
N TYR A 34 12.55 -1.86 -5.99
CA TYR A 34 13.18 -3.17 -6.15
C TYR A 34 12.16 -4.25 -6.52
N ASN A 35 12.40 -4.94 -7.63
CA ASN A 35 11.58 -6.03 -8.13
C ASN A 35 12.24 -7.37 -7.84
N ILE A 36 11.82 -8.03 -6.78
CA ILE A 36 12.37 -9.34 -6.37
C ILE A 36 12.16 -10.42 -7.44
N ALA A 37 11.14 -10.32 -8.29
CA ALA A 37 10.87 -11.33 -9.33
C ALA A 37 12.04 -11.47 -10.32
N ALA A 38 12.83 -10.42 -10.52
CA ALA A 38 14.02 -10.48 -11.36
C ALA A 38 15.16 -11.32 -10.75
N ASP A 39 15.25 -11.37 -9.43
CA ASP A 39 16.32 -12.08 -8.71
C ASP A 39 15.90 -13.47 -8.22
N MET A 40 14.61 -13.81 -8.32
CA MET A 40 14.13 -15.14 -7.92
C MET A 40 14.71 -16.23 -8.82
N PRO A 41 15.30 -17.29 -8.26
CA PRO A 41 15.84 -18.42 -9.04
C PRO A 41 14.73 -19.16 -9.79
N ASN A 42 13.55 -19.27 -9.21
CA ASN A 42 12.36 -19.79 -9.86
C ASN A 42 11.38 -18.65 -10.07
N LYS A 43 11.20 -18.23 -11.32
CA LYS A 43 10.29 -17.14 -11.66
C LYS A 43 8.85 -17.51 -11.32
N PRO A 44 8.05 -16.58 -10.77
CA PRO A 44 6.65 -16.83 -10.53
C PRO A 44 5.92 -17.10 -11.83
N MET A 45 4.99 -18.05 -11.80
CA MET A 45 4.14 -18.30 -12.97
C MET A 45 3.21 -17.10 -13.21
N PRO A 46 2.99 -16.69 -14.47
CA PRO A 46 2.04 -15.64 -14.78
C PRO A 46 0.62 -16.07 -14.38
N PRO A 47 -0.26 -15.13 -14.04
CA PRO A 47 -1.67 -15.41 -13.83
C PRO A 47 -2.29 -16.07 -15.05
N LEU A 48 -3.27 -16.95 -14.82
CA LEU A 48 -3.97 -17.63 -15.91
C LEU A 48 -5.28 -16.92 -16.26
N ASN A 49 -5.59 -16.86 -17.53
CA ASN A 49 -6.90 -16.44 -18.00
C ASN A 49 -7.97 -17.42 -17.43
N PRO A 50 -8.99 -16.96 -16.71
CA PRO A 50 -9.96 -17.85 -16.08
C PRO A 50 -10.81 -18.66 -17.05
N GLN A 51 -10.92 -18.20 -18.32
CA GLN A 51 -11.72 -18.88 -19.34
C GLN A 51 -10.88 -19.87 -20.16
N THR A 52 -9.71 -19.44 -20.66
CA THR A 52 -8.85 -20.26 -21.53
C THR A 52 -7.82 -21.07 -20.78
N ARG A 53 -7.51 -20.70 -19.53
CA ARG A 53 -6.42 -21.22 -18.70
C ARG A 53 -5.02 -21.02 -19.29
N GLU A 54 -4.90 -20.17 -20.30
CA GLU A 54 -3.62 -19.77 -20.86
C GLU A 54 -2.96 -18.68 -19.96
N PRO A 55 -1.63 -18.61 -19.91
CA PRO A 55 -0.90 -17.55 -19.24
C PRO A 55 -1.29 -16.17 -19.78
N LEU A 56 -1.62 -15.23 -18.88
CA LEU A 56 -1.89 -13.85 -19.25
C LEU A 56 -0.60 -13.12 -19.65
N ARG A 57 -0.73 -12.23 -20.61
CA ARG A 57 0.29 -11.25 -21.01
C ARG A 57 -0.11 -9.88 -20.47
N ALA A 58 0.83 -8.94 -20.38
CA ALA A 58 0.54 -7.56 -19.97
C ALA A 58 -0.61 -6.94 -20.78
N SER A 59 -0.64 -7.18 -22.10
CA SER A 59 -1.71 -6.68 -22.98
C SER A 59 -3.11 -7.14 -22.61
N ASP A 60 -3.24 -8.29 -21.99
CA ASP A 60 -4.54 -8.85 -21.57
C ASP A 60 -5.10 -8.08 -20.33
N LEU A 61 -4.23 -7.38 -19.62
CA LEU A 61 -4.57 -6.54 -18.46
C LEU A 61 -4.83 -5.07 -18.81
N TYR A 62 -4.42 -4.60 -19.98
CA TYR A 62 -4.59 -3.20 -20.42
C TYR A 62 -6.05 -2.69 -20.39
N PRO A 63 -7.08 -3.50 -20.68
CA PRO A 63 -8.45 -3.03 -20.54
C PRO A 63 -8.80 -2.61 -19.12
N ILE A 64 -8.20 -3.22 -18.11
CA ILE A 64 -8.53 -3.03 -16.68
C ILE A 64 -7.58 -2.05 -16.01
N PHE A 65 -6.27 -2.19 -16.20
CA PHE A 65 -5.23 -1.36 -15.57
C PHE A 65 -4.57 -0.42 -16.57
N ALA A 66 -3.94 0.64 -16.08
CA ALA A 66 -3.03 1.44 -16.89
C ALA A 66 -1.88 0.56 -17.44
N LYS A 67 -1.46 0.81 -18.68
CA LYS A 67 -0.49 -0.05 -19.39
C LYS A 67 0.81 -0.23 -18.60
N ALA A 68 1.38 0.87 -18.09
CA ALA A 68 2.60 0.79 -17.31
C ALA A 68 2.46 -0.06 -16.04
N LEU A 69 1.28 -0.10 -15.41
CA LEU A 69 1.03 -0.95 -14.25
C LEU A 69 0.92 -2.43 -14.64
N ALA A 70 0.29 -2.73 -15.77
CA ALA A 70 0.21 -4.09 -16.31
C ALA A 70 1.59 -4.59 -16.77
N ASP A 71 2.42 -3.72 -17.35
CA ASP A 71 3.78 -4.05 -17.74
C ASP A 71 4.65 -4.34 -16.50
N GLN A 72 4.53 -3.53 -15.43
CA GLN A 72 5.19 -3.77 -14.16
C GLN A 72 4.71 -5.07 -13.49
N GLU A 73 3.42 -5.40 -13.59
CA GLU A 73 2.84 -6.64 -13.05
C GLU A 73 3.51 -7.88 -13.63
N MET A 74 3.82 -7.83 -14.93
CA MET A 74 4.38 -8.96 -15.68
C MET A 74 5.90 -8.91 -15.80
N ASN A 75 6.56 -7.88 -15.26
CA ASN A 75 8.01 -7.72 -15.33
C ASN A 75 8.72 -8.67 -14.37
N GLN A 76 9.51 -9.59 -14.96
CA GLN A 76 10.33 -10.57 -14.23
C GLN A 76 11.82 -10.47 -14.58
N THR A 77 12.23 -9.40 -15.28
CA THR A 77 13.59 -9.24 -15.80
C THR A 77 14.35 -8.08 -15.18
N ASP A 78 13.67 -6.98 -14.92
CA ASP A 78 14.32 -5.77 -14.42
C ASP A 78 14.24 -5.72 -12.89
N ALA A 79 15.39 -5.87 -12.24
CA ALA A 79 15.48 -5.85 -10.77
C ALA A 79 15.22 -4.45 -10.19
N TRP A 80 15.54 -3.40 -10.96
CA TRP A 80 15.36 -2.02 -10.53
C TRP A 80 14.49 -1.26 -11.53
N ILE A 81 13.46 -0.61 -11.02
CA ILE A 81 12.49 0.14 -11.81
C ILE A 81 12.47 1.58 -11.31
N ASP A 82 12.75 2.53 -12.19
CA ASP A 82 12.83 3.95 -11.85
C ASP A 82 11.51 4.48 -11.28
N ILE A 83 11.62 5.23 -10.19
CA ILE A 83 10.51 5.99 -9.63
C ILE A 83 10.41 7.32 -10.38
N PRO A 84 9.31 7.57 -11.11
CA PRO A 84 9.14 8.82 -11.82
C PRO A 84 9.28 10.04 -10.91
N GLU A 85 9.88 11.11 -11.41
CA GLU A 85 10.12 12.31 -10.60
C GLU A 85 8.85 12.87 -9.98
N ALA A 86 7.74 12.94 -10.73
CA ALA A 86 6.46 13.40 -10.20
C ALA A 86 5.92 12.53 -9.05
N VAL A 87 6.23 11.24 -9.03
CA VAL A 87 5.92 10.33 -7.91
C VAL A 87 6.83 10.65 -6.72
N ARG A 88 8.12 10.86 -6.94
CA ARG A 88 9.08 11.24 -5.89
C ARG A 88 8.72 12.59 -5.27
N GLU A 89 8.29 13.58 -6.06
CA GLU A 89 7.81 14.87 -5.54
C GLU A 89 6.62 14.68 -4.58
N GLN A 90 5.68 13.77 -4.89
CA GLN A 90 4.61 13.46 -3.96
C GLN A 90 5.12 12.72 -2.70
N TYR A 91 6.14 11.88 -2.85
CA TYR A 91 6.75 11.18 -1.71
C TYR A 91 7.44 12.16 -0.74
N LYS A 92 8.03 13.24 -1.18
CA LYS A 92 8.65 14.28 -0.34
C LYS A 92 7.69 14.85 0.71
N ASN A 93 6.38 14.79 0.50
CA ASN A 93 5.39 15.27 1.48
C ASN A 93 5.40 14.46 2.79
N TYR A 94 5.99 13.24 2.84
CA TYR A 94 5.96 12.40 4.04
C TYR A 94 7.11 11.39 4.17
N ARG A 95 7.90 11.17 3.12
CA ARG A 95 9.08 10.30 3.16
C ARG A 95 10.34 11.14 3.41
N CYS A 96 11.40 10.55 4.02
CA CYS A 96 11.45 9.15 4.46
C CYS A 96 10.71 8.97 5.79
N THR A 97 9.99 7.85 5.91
CA THR A 97 9.29 7.54 7.17
C THR A 97 10.28 7.06 8.24
N PRO A 98 10.05 7.31 9.54
CA PRO A 98 11.02 6.94 10.57
C PRO A 98 11.10 5.44 10.82
N LEU A 99 12.31 4.94 11.08
CA LEU A 99 12.55 3.68 11.77
C LEU A 99 12.69 3.98 13.26
N VAL A 100 11.97 3.25 14.10
CA VAL A 100 11.89 3.54 15.53
C VAL A 100 12.27 2.31 16.35
N ARG A 101 13.21 2.46 17.28
CA ARG A 101 13.57 1.42 18.26
C ARG A 101 12.53 1.35 19.37
N ALA A 102 12.03 0.16 19.66
CA ALA A 102 10.95 -0.09 20.62
C ALA A 102 11.46 -0.48 22.00
N TYR A 103 12.30 0.32 22.63
CA TYR A 103 12.92 0.04 23.93
C TYR A 103 11.94 -0.39 25.03
N GLU A 104 10.78 0.24 25.12
CA GLU A 104 9.78 -0.11 26.13
C GLU A 104 9.17 -1.50 25.88
N GLN A 105 9.01 -1.88 24.59
CA GLN A 105 8.53 -3.20 24.23
C GLN A 105 9.57 -4.27 24.50
N GLU A 106 10.84 -4.02 24.20
CA GLU A 106 11.96 -4.91 24.54
C GLU A 106 11.98 -5.19 26.03
N LYS A 107 11.88 -4.14 26.86
CA LYS A 107 11.81 -4.21 28.31
C LYS A 107 10.57 -4.98 28.81
N ALA A 108 9.39 -4.70 28.27
CA ALA A 108 8.15 -5.36 28.66
C ALA A 108 8.17 -6.86 28.36
N LEU A 109 8.83 -7.26 27.27
CA LEU A 109 8.98 -8.67 26.86
C LEU A 109 10.15 -9.38 27.57
N GLY A 110 11.01 -8.64 28.29
CA GLY A 110 12.21 -9.21 28.91
C GLY A 110 13.16 -9.88 27.90
N THR A 111 13.20 -9.38 26.65
CA THR A 111 13.96 -9.98 25.56
C THR A 111 15.29 -9.26 25.36
N PRO A 112 16.38 -9.98 24.99
CA PRO A 112 17.62 -9.37 24.54
C PRO A 112 17.53 -8.88 23.09
N ALA A 113 16.48 -9.22 22.35
CA ALA A 113 16.31 -8.82 20.96
C ALA A 113 16.13 -7.30 20.84
N HIS A 114 16.75 -6.73 19.82
CA HIS A 114 16.57 -5.34 19.42
C HIS A 114 15.35 -5.21 18.50
N ILE A 115 14.29 -4.54 18.96
CA ILE A 115 13.03 -4.44 18.22
C ILE A 115 12.91 -3.07 17.55
N TYR A 116 12.75 -3.08 16.25
CA TYR A 116 12.50 -1.88 15.44
C TYR A 116 11.15 -1.96 14.73
N PHE A 117 10.52 -0.83 14.50
CA PHE A 117 9.37 -0.76 13.62
C PHE A 117 9.49 0.42 12.65
N LYS A 118 9.21 0.12 11.38
CA LYS A 118 9.12 1.12 10.32
C LYS A 118 7.74 1.78 10.39
N ASN A 119 7.70 3.06 10.73
CA ASN A 119 6.46 3.75 11.03
C ASN A 119 5.83 4.41 9.79
N GLU A 120 5.02 3.67 9.06
CA GLU A 120 4.27 4.17 7.90
C GLU A 120 2.99 4.95 8.27
N SER A 121 2.64 5.05 9.56
CA SER A 121 1.46 5.80 10.01
C SER A 121 1.62 7.32 9.91
N VAL A 122 2.83 7.81 9.69
CA VAL A 122 3.13 9.25 9.52
C VAL A 122 2.69 9.79 8.16
N SER A 123 2.29 8.93 7.22
CA SER A 123 1.75 9.40 5.94
C SER A 123 0.44 10.19 6.13
N PRO A 124 0.08 11.10 5.20
CA PRO A 124 -1.15 11.90 5.29
C PRO A 124 -2.45 11.11 5.48
N VAL A 125 -2.44 9.82 5.16
CA VAL A 125 -3.59 8.91 5.28
C VAL A 125 -3.42 7.84 6.36
N GLY A 126 -2.31 7.87 7.10
CA GLY A 126 -2.03 6.98 8.22
C GLY A 126 -1.71 5.52 7.79
N SER A 127 -1.20 5.29 6.60
CA SER A 127 -0.85 3.93 6.14
C SER A 127 0.17 3.91 5.00
N HIS A 128 0.88 2.77 4.84
CA HIS A 128 1.80 2.47 3.74
C HIS A 128 1.14 2.48 2.34
N LYS A 129 -0.18 2.34 2.27
CA LYS A 129 -0.90 2.20 1.00
C LYS A 129 -0.73 3.41 0.09
N LEU A 130 -0.43 4.58 0.66
CA LEU A 130 -0.22 5.81 -0.09
C LEU A 130 0.95 5.69 -1.09
N ASN A 131 1.97 4.90 -0.80
CA ASN A 131 3.12 4.71 -1.69
C ASN A 131 2.67 4.18 -3.06
N SER A 132 1.87 3.12 -3.08
CA SER A 132 1.35 2.57 -4.34
C SER A 132 0.22 3.42 -4.93
N ALA A 133 -0.61 4.05 -4.11
CA ALA A 133 -1.70 4.90 -4.59
C ALA A 133 -1.18 6.07 -5.44
N ILE A 134 -0.10 6.73 -5.01
CA ILE A 134 0.57 7.80 -5.75
C ILE A 134 1.08 7.28 -7.09
N ALA A 135 1.78 6.14 -7.09
CA ALA A 135 2.33 5.57 -8.32
C ALA A 135 1.21 5.18 -9.31
N GLN A 136 0.15 4.50 -8.85
CA GLN A 136 -0.96 4.10 -9.70
C GLN A 136 -1.71 5.31 -10.29
N ALA A 137 -1.99 6.33 -9.48
CA ALA A 137 -2.63 7.55 -9.95
C ALA A 137 -1.76 8.29 -10.99
N TYR A 138 -0.45 8.36 -10.77
CA TYR A 138 0.49 8.93 -11.73
C TYR A 138 0.43 8.20 -13.08
N PHE A 139 0.56 6.87 -13.11
CA PHE A 139 0.55 6.11 -14.35
C PHE A 139 -0.79 6.18 -15.08
N CYS A 140 -1.92 6.21 -14.35
CA CYS A 140 -3.22 6.49 -14.96
C CYS A 140 -3.23 7.88 -15.63
N LYS A 141 -2.73 8.91 -14.93
CA LYS A 141 -2.67 10.27 -15.48
C LYS A 141 -1.79 10.37 -16.72
N GLN A 142 -0.63 9.69 -16.73
CA GLN A 142 0.27 9.67 -17.88
C GLN A 142 -0.35 9.00 -19.12
N GLU A 143 -1.24 8.04 -18.94
CA GLU A 143 -1.99 7.39 -20.02
C GLU A 143 -3.18 8.24 -20.52
N GLY A 144 -3.42 9.43 -19.95
CA GLY A 144 -4.57 10.28 -20.30
C GLY A 144 -5.89 9.84 -19.68
N ILE A 145 -5.84 8.96 -18.70
CA ILE A 145 -7.01 8.54 -17.92
C ILE A 145 -7.52 9.71 -17.10
N THR A 146 -8.84 9.86 -17.04
CA THR A 146 -9.50 10.91 -16.26
C THR A 146 -10.26 10.37 -15.07
N ASN A 147 -10.68 9.11 -15.14
CA ASN A 147 -11.48 8.46 -14.11
C ASN A 147 -10.78 7.18 -13.62
N ILE A 148 -10.77 6.97 -12.33
CA ILE A 148 -10.29 5.71 -11.73
C ILE A 148 -11.34 5.15 -10.78
N THR A 149 -11.38 3.82 -10.69
CA THR A 149 -12.26 3.11 -9.76
C THR A 149 -11.46 2.20 -8.87
N THR A 150 -12.02 1.93 -7.71
CA THR A 150 -11.45 0.94 -6.79
C THR A 150 -12.47 0.41 -5.81
N GLU A 151 -12.12 -0.68 -5.16
CA GLU A 151 -12.78 -1.15 -3.96
C GLU A 151 -12.03 -0.72 -2.71
N THR A 152 -12.68 -0.82 -1.55
CA THR A 152 -12.00 -0.75 -0.27
C THR A 152 -12.77 -1.54 0.79
N GLY A 153 -12.06 -2.32 1.59
CA GLY A 153 -12.65 -3.01 2.75
C GLY A 153 -12.88 -2.03 3.90
N ALA A 154 -11.87 -1.84 4.74
CA ALA A 154 -11.94 -0.97 5.92
C ALA A 154 -11.73 0.55 5.63
N GLY A 155 -11.52 0.93 4.37
CA GLY A 155 -11.37 2.31 3.93
C GLY A 155 -9.94 2.84 3.83
N GLN A 156 -8.91 2.08 4.22
CA GLN A 156 -7.52 2.55 4.15
C GLN A 156 -7.03 2.76 2.72
N TRP A 157 -7.33 1.80 1.83
CA TRP A 157 -6.95 1.92 0.44
C TRP A 157 -7.73 3.04 -0.25
N GLY A 158 -9.05 3.10 -0.05
CA GLY A 158 -9.87 4.19 -0.58
C GLY A 158 -9.36 5.57 -0.15
N ALA A 159 -8.98 5.75 1.12
CA ALA A 159 -8.42 7.01 1.60
C ALA A 159 -7.07 7.34 0.93
N ALA A 160 -6.19 6.35 0.78
CA ALA A 160 -4.90 6.54 0.12
C ALA A 160 -5.06 6.94 -1.35
N LEU A 161 -5.93 6.24 -2.07
CA LEU A 161 -6.18 6.53 -3.47
C LEU A 161 -6.91 7.86 -3.66
N SER A 162 -7.81 8.26 -2.74
CA SER A 162 -8.49 9.56 -2.80
C SER A 162 -7.50 10.71 -2.70
N TYR A 163 -6.51 10.61 -1.80
CA TYR A 163 -5.42 11.59 -1.73
C TYR A 163 -4.64 11.65 -3.07
N ALA A 164 -4.23 10.50 -3.58
CA ALA A 164 -3.44 10.40 -4.81
C ALA A 164 -4.23 10.89 -6.03
N ALA A 165 -5.50 10.52 -6.15
CA ALA A 165 -6.38 10.99 -7.23
C ALA A 165 -6.50 12.51 -7.23
N LYS A 166 -6.68 13.11 -6.04
CA LYS A 166 -6.71 14.57 -5.90
C LYS A 166 -5.39 15.22 -6.34
N ALA A 167 -4.26 14.64 -5.94
CA ALA A 167 -2.92 15.16 -6.29
C ALA A 167 -2.67 15.18 -7.81
N PHE A 168 -3.20 14.21 -8.57
CA PHE A 168 -3.02 14.11 -10.01
C PHE A 168 -4.23 14.57 -10.83
N GLY A 169 -5.27 15.12 -10.19
CA GLY A 169 -6.46 15.64 -10.86
C GLY A 169 -7.26 14.55 -11.58
N LEU A 170 -7.50 13.42 -10.89
CA LEU A 170 -8.31 12.31 -11.36
C LEU A 170 -9.63 12.26 -10.58
N GLU A 171 -10.72 11.91 -11.26
CA GLU A 171 -11.99 11.58 -10.63
C GLU A 171 -11.92 10.14 -10.07
N LEU A 172 -12.43 9.91 -8.87
CA LEU A 172 -12.38 8.62 -8.21
C LEU A 172 -13.73 8.14 -7.71
N ALA A 173 -14.10 6.92 -8.13
CA ALA A 173 -15.23 6.18 -7.56
C ALA A 173 -14.73 5.01 -6.70
N VAL A 174 -15.19 4.94 -5.45
CA VAL A 174 -14.80 3.93 -4.46
C VAL A 174 -16.01 3.10 -4.05
N TYR A 175 -15.91 1.79 -4.23
CA TYR A 175 -16.87 0.82 -3.69
C TYR A 175 -16.38 0.32 -2.34
N MET A 176 -17.04 0.73 -1.26
CA MET A 176 -16.67 0.36 0.10
C MET A 176 -17.56 -0.75 0.61
N VAL A 177 -16.99 -1.81 1.17
CA VAL A 177 -17.76 -2.91 1.76
C VAL A 177 -18.78 -2.37 2.76
N LYS A 178 -20.07 -2.70 2.58
CA LYS A 178 -21.21 -2.10 3.25
C LYS A 178 -21.09 -2.05 4.77
N ILE A 179 -20.73 -3.18 5.40
CA ILE A 179 -20.55 -3.21 6.87
C ILE A 179 -19.49 -2.18 7.33
N SER A 180 -18.42 -2.02 6.59
CA SER A 180 -17.38 -1.03 6.93
C SER A 180 -17.81 0.40 6.61
N TYR A 181 -18.60 0.59 5.55
CA TYR A 181 -19.17 1.88 5.18
C TYR A 181 -20.07 2.43 6.31
N GLU A 182 -20.84 1.55 6.96
CA GLU A 182 -21.72 1.90 8.07
C GLU A 182 -20.94 2.08 9.40
N GLN A 183 -20.00 1.18 9.71
CA GLN A 183 -19.28 1.17 10.98
C GLN A 183 -18.12 2.18 11.06
N LYS A 184 -17.61 2.65 9.90
CA LYS A 184 -16.42 3.52 9.82
C LYS A 184 -16.71 4.83 9.06
N PRO A 185 -17.65 5.67 9.53
CA PRO A 185 -18.09 6.86 8.82
C PRO A 185 -16.95 7.85 8.56
N TYR A 186 -15.98 7.96 9.48
CA TYR A 186 -14.84 8.88 9.32
C TYR A 186 -13.92 8.51 8.13
N ARG A 187 -13.83 7.21 7.78
CA ARG A 187 -13.08 6.80 6.58
C ARG A 187 -13.75 7.32 5.31
N ARG A 188 -15.07 7.25 5.25
CA ARG A 188 -15.85 7.85 4.15
C ARG A 188 -15.65 9.35 4.08
N SER A 189 -15.72 10.05 5.22
CA SER A 189 -15.51 11.50 5.27
C SER A 189 -14.14 11.91 4.74
N ILE A 190 -13.07 11.19 5.11
CA ILE A 190 -11.72 11.43 4.57
C ILE A 190 -11.70 11.29 3.05
N MET A 191 -12.26 10.21 2.50
CA MET A 191 -12.30 9.99 1.05
C MET A 191 -13.06 11.13 0.34
N GLN A 192 -14.22 11.53 0.88
CA GLN A 192 -15.04 12.63 0.34
C GLN A 192 -14.33 13.98 0.43
N THR A 193 -13.56 14.23 1.49
CA THR A 193 -12.76 15.47 1.63
C THR A 193 -11.74 15.61 0.49
N PHE A 194 -11.19 14.50 0.00
CA PHE A 194 -10.33 14.49 -1.18
C PHE A 194 -11.08 14.44 -2.52
N GLY A 195 -12.43 14.46 -2.49
CA GLY A 195 -13.27 14.53 -3.69
C GLY A 195 -13.76 13.18 -4.24
N ALA A 196 -13.45 12.06 -3.57
CA ALA A 196 -13.90 10.75 -4.04
C ALA A 196 -15.41 10.54 -3.85
N GLN A 197 -16.04 9.88 -4.83
CA GLN A 197 -17.39 9.36 -4.71
C GLN A 197 -17.35 7.99 -4.04
N VAL A 198 -18.01 7.83 -2.90
CA VAL A 198 -17.96 6.59 -2.09
C VAL A 198 -19.32 5.94 -2.04
N THR A 199 -19.40 4.72 -2.55
CA THR A 199 -20.64 3.93 -2.63
C THR A 199 -20.51 2.68 -1.76
N ALA A 200 -21.54 2.38 -0.96
CA ALA A 200 -21.62 1.11 -0.22
C ALA A 200 -21.81 -0.05 -1.19
N SER A 201 -20.99 -1.11 -1.05
CA SER A 201 -21.06 -2.33 -1.87
C SER A 201 -21.58 -3.51 -1.05
N PRO A 202 -22.58 -4.27 -1.57
CA PRO A 202 -23.18 -4.17 -2.90
C PRO A 202 -24.11 -2.98 -3.07
N SER A 203 -24.18 -2.45 -4.31
CA SER A 203 -24.99 -1.30 -4.67
C SER A 203 -26.00 -1.62 -5.77
N MET A 204 -27.02 -0.76 -5.91
CA MET A 204 -27.97 -0.84 -7.01
C MET A 204 -27.44 -0.20 -8.31
N SER A 205 -26.26 0.43 -8.29
CA SER A 205 -25.70 1.14 -9.45
C SER A 205 -25.07 0.20 -10.48
N THR A 206 -24.62 -0.99 -10.09
CA THR A 206 -23.97 -1.99 -10.94
C THR A 206 -24.83 -3.23 -11.18
N LYS A 207 -24.55 -3.98 -12.24
CA LYS A 207 -25.22 -5.27 -12.50
C LYS A 207 -24.85 -6.30 -11.44
N ALA A 208 -23.56 -6.34 -11.08
CA ALA A 208 -23.01 -7.24 -10.06
C ALA A 208 -23.69 -7.00 -8.70
N GLY A 209 -23.79 -5.74 -8.26
CA GLY A 209 -24.42 -5.37 -7.02
C GLY A 209 -25.92 -5.66 -6.99
N ARG A 210 -26.66 -5.31 -8.07
CA ARG A 210 -28.08 -5.62 -8.19
C ARG A 210 -28.37 -7.10 -8.09
N LYS A 211 -27.59 -7.95 -8.79
CA LYS A 211 -27.76 -9.41 -8.74
C LYS A 211 -27.65 -9.91 -7.32
N ILE A 212 -26.59 -9.51 -6.60
CA ILE A 212 -26.36 -9.96 -5.22
C ILE A 212 -27.50 -9.48 -4.30
N LEU A 213 -27.94 -8.24 -4.42
CA LEU A 213 -29.01 -7.70 -3.57
C LEU A 213 -30.38 -8.30 -3.89
N THR A 214 -30.60 -8.76 -5.11
CA THR A 214 -31.81 -9.53 -5.47
C THR A 214 -31.80 -10.89 -4.80
N ASP A 215 -30.66 -11.61 -4.86
CA ASP A 215 -30.52 -12.95 -4.29
C ASP A 215 -30.41 -12.90 -2.75
N HIS A 216 -29.79 -11.86 -2.21
CA HIS A 216 -29.49 -11.68 -0.78
C HIS A 216 -29.69 -10.22 -0.33
N PRO A 217 -30.94 -9.75 -0.07
CA PRO A 217 -31.24 -8.34 0.22
C PRO A 217 -30.52 -7.75 1.43
N ASN A 218 -30.18 -8.56 2.41
CA ASN A 218 -29.50 -8.16 3.65
C ASN A 218 -27.98 -8.41 3.63
N TYR A 219 -27.39 -8.69 2.46
CA TYR A 219 -25.97 -8.98 2.35
C TYR A 219 -25.09 -7.77 2.76
N GLN A 220 -24.15 -8.02 3.67
CA GLN A 220 -23.30 -6.96 4.26
C GLN A 220 -22.08 -6.59 3.40
N GLY A 221 -21.95 -7.22 2.25
CA GLY A 221 -20.87 -7.02 1.32
C GLY A 221 -19.63 -7.88 1.61
N SER A 222 -18.80 -7.98 0.58
CA SER A 222 -17.46 -8.57 0.65
C SER A 222 -16.50 -7.78 -0.22
N LEU A 223 -15.22 -7.99 -0.01
CA LEU A 223 -14.21 -7.34 -0.86
C LEU A 223 -14.36 -7.80 -2.33
N GLY A 224 -14.65 -9.07 -2.57
CA GLY A 224 -14.87 -9.61 -3.91
C GLY A 224 -16.05 -8.96 -4.64
N THR A 225 -17.16 -8.69 -3.92
CA THR A 225 -18.30 -7.97 -4.48
C THR A 225 -17.89 -6.54 -4.87
N ALA A 226 -17.21 -5.82 -3.99
CA ALA A 226 -16.76 -4.47 -4.24
C ALA A 226 -15.77 -4.38 -5.42
N ILE A 227 -14.87 -5.38 -5.56
CA ILE A 227 -13.98 -5.53 -6.73
C ILE A 227 -14.80 -5.68 -8.01
N SER A 228 -15.80 -6.57 -8.01
CA SER A 228 -16.64 -6.80 -9.20
C SER A 228 -17.37 -5.54 -9.64
N GLU A 229 -17.89 -4.76 -8.70
CA GLU A 229 -18.57 -3.49 -8.98
C GLU A 229 -17.60 -2.42 -9.51
N ALA A 230 -16.41 -2.31 -8.91
CA ALA A 230 -15.40 -1.36 -9.35
C ALA A 230 -14.87 -1.68 -10.76
N ILE A 231 -14.63 -2.95 -11.07
CA ILE A 231 -14.21 -3.40 -12.41
C ILE A 231 -15.34 -3.17 -13.43
N GLU A 232 -16.59 -3.48 -13.09
CA GLU A 232 -17.74 -3.24 -13.97
C GLU A 232 -17.83 -1.75 -14.35
N LEU A 233 -17.67 -0.85 -13.38
CA LEU A 233 -17.68 0.58 -13.65
C LEU A 233 -16.49 1.00 -14.51
N ALA A 234 -15.29 0.50 -14.23
CA ALA A 234 -14.09 0.80 -15.03
C ALA A 234 -14.27 0.39 -16.49
N MET A 235 -14.81 -0.80 -16.73
CA MET A 235 -15.01 -1.35 -18.09
C MET A 235 -16.16 -0.67 -18.86
N SER A 236 -17.11 -0.05 -18.17
CA SER A 236 -18.27 0.61 -18.79
C SER A 236 -18.12 2.12 -18.93
N THR A 237 -17.07 2.71 -18.35
CA THR A 237 -16.83 4.17 -18.37
C THR A 237 -15.67 4.49 -19.31
N PRO A 238 -15.83 5.41 -20.27
CA PRO A 238 -14.71 5.85 -21.11
C PRO A 238 -13.58 6.47 -20.29
N ASN A 239 -12.35 6.27 -20.72
CA ASN A 239 -11.14 6.80 -20.06
C ASN A 239 -11.08 6.49 -18.55
N CYS A 240 -11.47 5.28 -18.18
CA CYS A 240 -11.51 4.81 -16.82
C CYS A 240 -10.63 3.56 -16.65
N LYS A 241 -9.93 3.49 -15.52
CA LYS A 241 -9.13 2.31 -15.12
C LYS A 241 -9.45 1.90 -13.69
N TYR A 242 -9.31 0.62 -13.44
CA TYR A 242 -9.38 0.07 -12.10
C TYR A 242 -8.00 0.11 -11.44
N THR A 243 -7.98 0.31 -10.13
CA THR A 243 -6.77 0.33 -9.31
C THR A 243 -6.95 -0.56 -8.09
N LEU A 244 -5.88 -1.17 -7.60
CA LEU A 244 -5.94 -2.17 -6.53
C LEU A 244 -4.87 -1.91 -5.46
N GLY A 245 -5.26 -2.01 -4.18
CA GLY A 245 -4.42 -1.63 -3.04
C GLY A 245 -3.51 -2.71 -2.46
N SER A 246 -3.50 -3.91 -3.03
CA SER A 246 -2.68 -5.04 -2.62
C SER A 246 -2.77 -6.18 -3.63
N VAL A 247 -2.23 -7.37 -3.33
CA VAL A 247 -2.31 -8.62 -4.09
C VAL A 247 -1.38 -8.66 -5.31
N LEU A 248 -1.34 -7.61 -6.12
CA LEU A 248 -0.61 -7.57 -7.39
C LEU A 248 0.88 -7.25 -7.19
N SER A 249 1.71 -7.75 -8.10
CA SER A 249 3.17 -7.59 -8.07
C SER A 249 3.58 -6.13 -8.16
N HIS A 250 2.95 -5.33 -9.04
CA HIS A 250 3.24 -3.89 -9.15
C HIS A 250 2.90 -3.13 -7.87
N VAL A 251 1.86 -3.54 -7.12
CA VAL A 251 1.55 -2.93 -5.82
C VAL A 251 2.66 -3.22 -4.81
N THR A 252 3.13 -4.47 -4.75
CA THR A 252 4.23 -4.87 -3.88
C THR A 252 5.53 -4.19 -4.27
N LEU A 253 5.82 -4.09 -5.57
CA LEU A 253 6.95 -3.34 -6.12
C LEU A 253 7.00 -1.91 -5.56
N HIS A 254 5.89 -1.16 -5.67
CA HIS A 254 5.83 0.22 -5.16
C HIS A 254 6.05 0.32 -3.65
N GLN A 255 5.74 -0.73 -2.89
CA GLN A 255 5.96 -0.76 -1.44
C GLN A 255 7.40 -1.04 -1.04
N THR A 256 8.26 -1.53 -1.95
CA THR A 256 9.67 -1.82 -1.63
C THR A 256 10.46 -0.59 -1.20
N ILE A 257 9.98 0.62 -1.51
CA ILE A 257 10.52 1.86 -0.97
C ILE A 257 10.66 1.83 0.57
N ILE A 258 9.76 1.10 1.26
CA ILE A 258 9.75 0.95 2.72
C ILE A 258 11.01 0.22 3.19
N GLY A 259 11.30 -0.93 2.59
CA GLY A 259 12.47 -1.75 2.93
C GLY A 259 13.77 -1.08 2.50
N LEU A 260 13.80 -0.43 1.33
CA LEU A 260 14.97 0.32 0.85
C LEU A 260 15.38 1.45 1.79
N GLU A 261 14.41 2.18 2.37
CA GLU A 261 14.70 3.14 3.42
C GLU A 261 15.12 2.45 4.73
N ALA A 262 14.43 1.36 5.10
CA ALA A 262 14.72 0.64 6.34
C ALA A 262 16.14 0.07 6.36
N GLU A 263 16.67 -0.43 5.24
CA GLU A 263 18.07 -0.87 5.13
C GLU A 263 19.06 0.24 5.49
N LYS A 264 18.88 1.42 4.90
CA LYS A 264 19.74 2.58 5.20
C LYS A 264 19.60 3.00 6.67
N GLN A 265 18.39 2.95 7.22
CA GLN A 265 18.14 3.32 8.61
C GLN A 265 18.69 2.30 9.60
N MET A 266 18.67 1.01 9.28
CA MET A 266 19.35 -0.04 10.07
C MET A 266 20.88 0.17 10.05
N ALA A 267 21.44 0.54 8.90
CA ALA A 267 22.87 0.90 8.82
C ALA A 267 23.21 2.13 9.70
N MET A 268 22.32 3.14 9.78
CA MET A 268 22.48 4.26 10.73
C MET A 268 22.45 3.82 12.19
N ALA A 269 21.71 2.76 12.50
CA ALA A 269 21.68 2.16 13.83
C ALA A 269 22.93 1.32 14.12
N GLY A 270 23.77 1.03 13.11
CA GLY A 270 24.90 0.12 13.22
C GLY A 270 24.48 -1.34 13.34
N GLU A 271 23.28 -1.69 12.88
CA GLU A 271 22.70 -3.02 13.02
C GLU A 271 22.15 -3.52 11.67
N TYR A 272 21.94 -4.83 11.59
CA TYR A 272 21.24 -5.49 10.46
C TYR A 272 20.18 -6.45 11.04
N PRO A 273 18.98 -6.57 10.48
CA PRO A 273 17.94 -7.40 11.07
C PRO A 273 18.17 -8.88 10.82
N ASP A 274 18.10 -9.71 11.86
CA ASP A 274 18.06 -11.17 11.74
C ASP A 274 16.67 -11.67 11.32
N ILE A 275 15.62 -10.92 11.68
CA ILE A 275 14.22 -11.27 11.41
C ILE A 275 13.47 -10.03 10.94
N VAL A 276 12.78 -10.16 9.82
CA VAL A 276 11.86 -9.14 9.29
C VAL A 276 10.43 -9.65 9.39
N ILE A 277 9.56 -8.87 10.05
CA ILE A 277 8.16 -9.22 10.27
C ILE A 277 7.27 -8.20 9.56
N GLY A 278 6.28 -8.69 8.82
CA GLY A 278 5.28 -7.87 8.15
C GLY A 278 3.91 -8.53 8.16
N CYS A 279 2.84 -7.73 8.06
CA CYS A 279 1.50 -8.25 7.90
C CYS A 279 1.34 -8.88 6.51
N PHE A 280 0.74 -10.06 6.43
CA PHE A 280 0.47 -10.77 5.19
C PHE A 280 -1.04 -10.95 4.98
N GLY A 281 -1.70 -9.87 4.51
CA GLY A 281 -3.06 -9.95 3.96
C GLY A 281 -2.98 -10.22 2.46
N GLY A 282 -2.97 -9.15 1.65
CA GLY A 282 -2.67 -9.25 0.20
C GLY A 282 -1.17 -9.25 -0.14
N GLY A 283 -0.27 -9.29 0.83
CA GLY A 283 1.18 -9.42 0.63
C GLY A 283 1.96 -8.11 0.55
N SER A 284 1.37 -7.00 0.16
CA SER A 284 2.10 -5.75 -0.13
C SER A 284 2.81 -5.13 1.08
N ASN A 285 2.28 -5.29 2.30
CA ASN A 285 2.96 -4.83 3.52
C ASN A 285 4.22 -5.66 3.78
N PHE A 286 4.08 -6.99 3.76
CA PHE A 286 5.20 -7.91 3.98
C PHE A 286 6.28 -7.74 2.90
N GLY A 287 5.90 -7.80 1.61
CA GLY A 287 6.86 -7.68 0.51
C GLY A 287 7.55 -6.31 0.49
N GLY A 288 6.81 -5.24 0.82
CA GLY A 288 7.38 -3.90 0.87
C GLY A 288 8.52 -3.74 1.87
N ILE A 289 8.40 -4.34 3.05
CA ILE A 289 9.45 -4.28 4.07
C ILE A 289 10.53 -5.36 3.88
N SER A 290 10.19 -6.58 3.42
CA SER A 290 11.10 -7.72 3.45
C SER A 290 11.91 -7.93 2.16
N PHE A 291 11.34 -7.65 0.97
CA PHE A 291 11.99 -7.98 -0.29
C PHE A 291 13.35 -7.29 -0.49
N PRO A 292 13.55 -6.01 -0.13
CA PRO A 292 14.87 -5.41 -0.22
C PRO A 292 15.94 -6.15 0.63
N PHE A 293 15.58 -6.62 1.82
CA PHE A 293 16.51 -7.39 2.66
C PHE A 293 16.81 -8.78 2.10
N MET A 294 15.86 -9.41 1.39
CA MET A 294 16.02 -10.76 0.82
C MET A 294 17.06 -10.83 -0.29
N ARG A 295 17.36 -9.70 -0.97
CA ARG A 295 18.38 -9.67 -2.04
C ARG A 295 19.82 -9.94 -1.55
N HIS A 296 20.05 -9.88 -0.26
CA HIS A 296 21.38 -10.07 0.35
C HIS A 296 21.60 -11.50 0.88
N ASN A 297 20.62 -12.40 0.70
CA ASN A 297 20.67 -13.79 1.21
C ASN A 297 20.78 -14.80 0.07
#